data_224f1d2197de5c4df15ea8e7169909ae
#
_entry.id   224f1d2197de5c4df15ea8e7169909ae
#
_cell.length_a   1.000
_cell.length_b   1.000
_cell.length_c   1.000
_cell.angle_alpha   90.00
_cell.angle_beta   90.00
_cell.angle_gamma   90.00
#
_symmetry.space_group_name_H-M   'P 1'
#
loop_
_entity.id
_entity.type
_entity.pdbx_description
1 polymer ?
#
loop_
_entity_poly.entity_id
_entity_poly.type
_entity_poly.pdbx_seq_one_letter_code
_entity_poly.pdbx_strand_id
1 'polypeptide(L)'
;MPAERAQKPADGLEWQAMGEHAHSTAPALKRETRPFSGADEKRDYRAMYRATFEYHDRHNPPRIDRKYWRTHTPGADETPQAELDYWEQTAHDMQAEAERHGRDPFFVSLLEAVHAELARKYERERNNAATPFRNAQKGI
;
A
#
# COMPACT_ATOMS: atom_id res chain seq x y z
N MET A 1 6.09 20.14 -11.55
CA MET A 1 6.06 19.70 -11.13
C MET A 1 6.10 19.63 -10.81
N PRO A 2 5.77 19.85 -11.00
CA PRO A 2 5.74 19.45 -10.54
C PRO A 2 5.29 19.23 -10.28
N ALA A 3 5.05 19.32 -10.44
CA ALA A 3 4.75 18.78 -9.93
C ALA A 3 4.24 18.56 -9.71
N GLU A 4 3.96 18.51 -9.77
CA GLU A 4 3.59 17.91 -9.30
C GLU A 4 3.21 17.49 -9.08
N ARG A 5 2.95 17.58 -9.42
CA ARG A 5 2.62 16.88 -9.07
C ARG A 5 1.97 16.69 -8.72
N ALA A 6 1.60 16.99 -8.86
CA ALA A 6 1.14 16.38 -8.32
C ALA A 6 0.52 16.03 -8.12
N GLN A 7 0.07 16.05 -8.22
CA GLN A 7 -0.25 15.41 -7.81
C GLN A 7 -0.71 14.90 -7.57
N LYS A 8 -1.13 14.94 -7.80
CA LYS A 8 -1.41 14.18 -7.48
C LYS A 8 -1.73 13.84 -7.04
N PRO A 9 -2.19 14.09 -6.97
CA PRO A 9 -2.40 13.46 -6.35
C PRO A 9 -2.63 13.35 -6.02
N ALA A 10 -2.84 13.51 -6.12
CA ALA A 10 -2.96 13.24 -5.55
C ALA A 10 -2.78 13.07 -5.35
N ASP A 11 -2.79 13.06 -5.53
CA ASP A 11 -2.59 12.74 -5.25
C ASP A 11 -2.38 12.13 -5.18
N GLY A 12 -2.50 11.75 -5.54
CA GLY A 12 -2.32 11.01 -5.36
C GLY A 12 -2.21 10.13 -5.46
N LEU A 13 -2.51 9.73 -5.81
CA LEU A 13 -2.29 8.73 -5.68
C LEU A 13 -2.11 7.90 -6.47
N GLU A 14 -1.64 7.60 -6.99
CA GLU A 14 -1.44 6.77 -7.59
C GLU A 14 -0.82 5.83 -7.24
N TRP A 15 -0.78 5.54 -7.04
CA TRP A 15 -0.21 4.50 -6.54
C TRP A 15 -0.17 3.43 -7.48
N GLN A 16 -0.44 3.58 -7.79
CA GLN A 16 -0.46 2.95 -8.22
C GLN A 16 -0.12 2.35 -8.40
N ALA A 17 -0.26 2.32 -8.80
CA ALA A 17 0.03 1.78 -8.92
C ALA A 17 0.57 1.30 -8.57
N MET A 18 0.60 1.22 -8.38
CA MET A 18 1.05 0.90 -7.84
C MET A 18 1.68 0.03 -8.03
N GLY A 19 1.90 -0.22 -8.20
CA GLY A 19 2.49 -0.93 -8.22
C GLY A 19 3.55 -0.87 -8.87
N GLU A 20 3.87 -0.45 -9.35
CA GLU A 20 4.71 -0.33 -9.88
C GLU A 20 5.68 -0.04 -9.30
N HIS A 21 5.96 0.09 -8.91
CA HIS A 21 6.86 0.38 -8.34
C HIS A 21 6.96 0.27 -7.32
N ALA A 22 6.83 -0.12 -7.37
CA ALA A 22 6.84 -0.01 -6.41
C ALA A 22 7.90 0.29 -5.87
N HIS A 23 8.52 0.62 -5.89
CA HIS A 23 9.38 1.00 -5.29
C HIS A 23 9.22 2.04 -4.85
N SER A 24 9.13 2.13 -4.60
CA SER A 24 9.06 3.01 -4.01
C SER A 24 8.50 3.94 -4.31
N THR A 25 7.92 3.91 -4.76
CA THR A 25 7.40 4.82 -5.07
C THR A 25 6.34 5.19 -4.47
N ALA A 26 5.98 4.66 -3.65
CA ALA A 26 4.97 5.21 -3.04
C ALA A 26 5.13 6.50 -3.03
N PRO A 27 4.51 7.16 -3.28
CA PRO A 27 4.71 8.32 -3.22
C PRO A 27 4.18 8.79 -2.46
N ALA A 28 3.93 8.42 -2.36
CA ALA A 28 3.41 9.06 -2.06
C ALA A 28 3.22 9.87 -0.94
N LEU A 29 3.46 9.63 0.15
CA LEU A 29 3.37 10.50 1.29
C LEU A 29 4.51 11.47 1.25
N LYS A 30 4.17 12.70 1.52
CA LYS A 30 5.17 13.73 1.50
C LYS A 30 5.95 13.73 2.80
N ARG A 31 7.24 13.80 2.70
CA ARG A 31 8.07 13.84 3.89
C ARG A 31 8.53 15.25 4.15
N GLU A 32 8.47 15.60 5.40
CA GLU A 32 8.98 16.89 5.83
C GLU A 32 10.48 16.86 5.85
N THR A 33 11.09 17.94 5.48
CA THR A 33 12.53 18.03 5.52
C THR A 33 13.02 19.12 6.46
N ARG A 34 12.16 19.55 7.35
CA ARG A 34 12.57 20.60 8.27
C ARG A 34 13.60 20.07 9.24
N PRO A 35 14.40 20.97 9.78
CA PRO A 35 15.44 20.55 10.70
C PRO A 35 14.88 19.95 11.97
N PHE A 36 15.69 19.18 12.62
CA PHE A 36 15.36 18.64 13.91
C PHE A 36 15.07 19.77 14.89
N SER A 37 14.06 19.60 15.70
CA SER A 37 13.70 20.61 16.68
C SER A 37 13.34 19.92 17.98
N GLY A 38 13.18 20.74 19.04
CA GLY A 38 12.81 20.20 20.34
C GLY A 38 11.48 19.48 20.32
N ALA A 39 10.63 19.78 19.36
CA ALA A 39 9.37 19.11 19.25
C ALA A 39 9.55 17.63 18.95
N ASP A 40 10.64 17.26 18.27
CA ASP A 40 10.90 15.86 17.98
C ASP A 40 11.07 15.03 19.24
N GLU A 41 11.57 15.64 20.30
CA GLU A 41 11.78 14.91 21.53
C GLU A 41 10.47 14.57 22.21
N LYS A 42 9.40 15.24 21.81
CA LYS A 42 8.10 15.00 22.38
C LYS A 42 7.24 14.11 21.52
N ARG A 43 7.84 13.56 20.46
CA ARG A 43 7.07 12.68 19.59
C ARG A 43 6.69 11.43 20.35
N ASP A 44 5.45 11.04 20.16
CA ASP A 44 4.93 9.87 20.84
C ASP A 44 5.16 8.63 19.99
N TYR A 45 6.36 8.08 20.11
CA TYR A 45 6.71 6.90 19.33
C TYR A 45 5.83 5.72 19.65
N ARG A 46 5.44 5.59 20.91
CA ARG A 46 4.57 4.48 21.28
C ARG A 46 3.24 4.56 20.56
N ALA A 47 2.66 5.75 20.48
CA ALA A 47 1.41 5.92 19.76
C ALA A 47 1.57 5.62 18.30
N MET A 48 2.71 6.00 17.72
CA MET A 48 2.96 5.72 16.31
C MET A 48 3.13 4.22 16.05
N TYR A 49 3.83 3.52 16.92
CA TYR A 49 3.96 2.08 16.79
C TYR A 49 2.60 1.39 16.92
N ARG A 50 1.80 1.85 17.89
CA ARG A 50 0.48 1.27 18.08
C ARG A 50 -0.39 1.50 16.86
N ALA A 51 -0.38 2.72 16.33
CA ALA A 51 -1.19 3.03 15.17
C ALA A 51 -0.75 2.22 13.96
N THR A 52 0.56 2.01 13.81
CA THR A 52 1.09 1.18 12.73
C THR A 52 0.60 -0.26 12.85
N PHE A 53 0.66 -0.79 14.06
CA PHE A 53 0.20 -2.14 14.30
C PHE A 53 -1.29 -2.27 13.99
N GLU A 54 -2.08 -1.30 14.44
CA GLU A 54 -3.52 -1.36 14.23
C GLU A 54 -3.88 -1.22 12.76
N TYR A 55 -3.14 -0.38 12.05
CA TYR A 55 -3.33 -0.25 10.63
C TYR A 55 -3.05 -1.59 9.93
N HIS A 56 -1.92 -2.21 10.27
CA HIS A 56 -1.57 -3.49 9.70
C HIS A 56 -2.62 -4.55 10.02
N ASP A 57 -3.02 -4.60 11.28
CA ASP A 57 -3.98 -5.60 11.73
C ASP A 57 -5.32 -5.44 11.02
N ARG A 58 -5.73 -4.19 10.83
CA ARG A 58 -7.02 -3.90 10.19
C ARG A 58 -7.04 -4.35 8.75
N HIS A 59 -5.92 -4.26 8.06
CA HIS A 59 -5.89 -4.52 6.63
C HIS A 59 -5.23 -5.84 6.26
N ASN A 60 -4.82 -6.61 7.23
CA ASN A 60 -4.21 -7.90 6.98
C ASN A 60 -5.19 -9.02 7.30
N PRO A 61 -5.41 -9.98 6.42
CA PRO A 61 -4.73 -10.16 5.14
C PRO A 61 -5.38 -9.34 4.03
N PRO A 62 -4.65 -9.11 2.94
CA PRO A 62 -5.23 -8.43 1.79
C PRO A 62 -6.40 -9.21 1.22
N ARG A 63 -7.35 -8.48 0.71
CA ARG A 63 -8.50 -9.11 0.07
C ARG A 63 -8.07 -9.76 -1.23
N ILE A 64 -8.44 -11.01 -1.40
CA ILE A 64 -8.10 -11.71 -2.62
C ILE A 64 -9.20 -12.70 -2.98
N ASP A 65 -9.56 -12.73 -4.24
CA ASP A 65 -10.56 -13.66 -4.76
C ASP A 65 -9.83 -14.80 -5.43
N ARG A 66 -9.48 -15.81 -4.66
CA ARG A 66 -8.68 -16.92 -5.17
C ARG A 66 -9.39 -17.67 -6.27
N LYS A 67 -10.69 -17.75 -6.18
CA LYS A 67 -11.46 -18.44 -7.21
C LYS A 67 -11.33 -17.74 -8.55
N TYR A 68 -11.41 -16.42 -8.54
CA TYR A 68 -11.23 -15.64 -9.76
C TYR A 68 -9.85 -15.86 -10.35
N TRP A 69 -8.81 -15.77 -9.51
CA TRP A 69 -7.44 -15.84 -10.01
C TRP A 69 -7.02 -17.24 -10.45
N ARG A 70 -7.79 -18.26 -10.04
CA ARG A 70 -7.49 -19.61 -10.52
C ARG A 70 -7.72 -19.75 -12.01
N THR A 71 -8.57 -18.90 -12.58
CA THR A 71 -8.89 -19.01 -13.99
C THR A 71 -8.58 -17.76 -14.78
N HIS A 72 -7.84 -16.83 -14.17
CA HIS A 72 -7.47 -15.59 -14.85
C HIS A 72 -5.99 -15.32 -14.64
N THR A 73 -5.37 -14.74 -15.65
CA THR A 73 -3.94 -14.44 -15.61
C THR A 73 -3.69 -13.09 -14.99
N PRO A 74 -2.90 -13.03 -13.91
CA PRO A 74 -2.56 -11.73 -13.31
C PRO A 74 -1.92 -10.82 -14.35
N GLY A 75 -2.37 -9.58 -14.37
CA GLY A 75 -1.80 -8.60 -15.28
C GLY A 75 -2.47 -8.54 -16.62
N ALA A 76 -3.10 -9.63 -17.04
CA ALA A 76 -3.79 -9.67 -18.32
C ALA A 76 -5.28 -9.46 -18.17
N ASP A 77 -5.80 -9.72 -17.01
CA ASP A 77 -7.23 -9.64 -16.75
C ASP A 77 -7.55 -8.51 -15.81
N GLU A 78 -8.82 -8.16 -15.77
CA GLU A 78 -9.26 -7.13 -14.86
C GLU A 78 -9.17 -7.63 -13.43
N THR A 79 -8.89 -6.70 -12.52
CA THR A 79 -8.86 -7.01 -11.12
C THR A 79 -10.29 -6.94 -10.56
N PRO A 80 -10.70 -7.90 -9.73
CA PRO A 80 -12.02 -7.83 -9.14
C PRO A 80 -12.25 -6.54 -8.39
N GLN A 81 -13.44 -6.01 -8.49
CA GLN A 81 -13.76 -4.72 -7.88
C GLN A 81 -13.53 -4.73 -6.38
N ALA A 82 -13.84 -5.84 -5.71
CA ALA A 82 -13.65 -5.92 -4.27
C ALA A 82 -12.19 -5.74 -3.88
N GLU A 83 -11.27 -6.21 -4.73
CA GLU A 83 -9.85 -6.04 -4.46
C GLU A 83 -9.43 -4.61 -4.70
N LEU A 84 -9.97 -3.99 -5.74
CA LEU A 84 -9.69 -2.58 -5.99
C LEU A 84 -10.20 -1.73 -4.83
N ASP A 85 -11.39 -2.05 -4.34
CA ASP A 85 -11.96 -1.32 -3.21
C ASP A 85 -11.09 -1.48 -1.97
N TYR A 86 -10.55 -2.68 -1.77
CA TYR A 86 -9.65 -2.93 -0.65
C TYR A 86 -8.43 -1.99 -0.72
N TRP A 87 -7.81 -1.90 -1.89
CA TRP A 87 -6.62 -1.09 -2.02
C TRP A 87 -6.91 0.39 -1.90
N GLU A 88 -8.06 0.80 -2.39
CA GLU A 88 -8.47 2.18 -2.25
C GLU A 88 -8.68 2.53 -0.78
N GLN A 89 -9.35 1.65 -0.06
CA GLN A 89 -9.60 1.87 1.36
C GLN A 89 -8.30 1.88 2.15
N THR A 90 -7.39 0.98 1.81
CA THR A 90 -6.10 0.88 2.49
C THR A 90 -5.31 2.17 2.32
N ALA A 91 -5.28 2.69 1.09
CA ALA A 91 -4.56 3.92 0.81
C ALA A 91 -5.20 5.09 1.53
N HIS A 92 -6.52 5.13 1.55
CA HIS A 92 -7.25 6.20 2.22
C HIS A 92 -6.94 6.19 3.72
N ASP A 93 -6.96 5.01 4.32
CA ASP A 93 -6.68 4.89 5.75
C ASP A 93 -5.25 5.26 6.06
N MET A 94 -4.31 4.91 5.18
CA MET A 94 -2.92 5.27 5.38
C MET A 94 -2.75 6.77 5.43
N GLN A 95 -3.41 7.48 4.50
CA GLN A 95 -3.33 8.93 4.49
C GLN A 95 -3.96 9.53 5.75
N ALA A 96 -5.09 8.98 6.17
CA ALA A 96 -5.76 9.48 7.36
C ALA A 96 -4.90 9.30 8.61
N GLU A 97 -4.25 8.14 8.72
CA GLU A 97 -3.37 7.91 9.86
C GLU A 97 -2.18 8.86 9.84
N ALA A 98 -1.59 9.05 8.67
CA ALA A 98 -0.47 9.97 8.55
C ALA A 98 -0.88 11.37 9.00
N GLU A 99 -2.06 11.81 8.58
CA GLU A 99 -2.55 13.12 8.96
C GLU A 99 -2.74 13.25 10.47
N ARG A 100 -3.27 12.21 11.08
CA ARG A 100 -3.51 12.23 12.52
C ARG A 100 -2.25 12.47 13.32
N HIS A 101 -1.11 12.08 12.78
CA HIS A 101 0.17 12.25 13.47
C HIS A 101 1.03 13.31 12.80
N GLY A 102 0.37 14.28 12.13
CA GLY A 102 1.09 15.42 11.57
C GLY A 102 2.08 15.07 10.50
N ARG A 103 1.88 13.94 9.83
CA ARG A 103 2.76 13.46 8.79
C ARG A 103 4.20 13.34 9.26
N ASP A 104 4.35 12.87 10.50
CA ASP A 104 5.67 12.61 11.06
C ASP A 104 6.44 11.68 10.12
N PRO A 105 7.65 12.06 9.69
CA PRO A 105 8.37 11.25 8.70
C PRO A 105 8.66 9.83 9.15
N PHE A 106 8.92 9.64 10.43
CA PHE A 106 9.16 8.30 10.94
C PHE A 106 7.90 7.45 10.82
N PHE A 107 6.77 8.02 11.23
CA PHE A 107 5.50 7.31 11.15
C PHE A 107 5.12 7.02 9.72
N VAL A 108 5.31 7.99 8.83
CA VAL A 108 5.03 7.80 7.41
C VAL A 108 5.85 6.62 6.87
N SER A 109 7.12 6.53 7.27
CA SER A 109 7.96 5.43 6.84
C SER A 109 7.43 4.08 7.31
N LEU A 110 6.93 4.04 8.54
CA LEU A 110 6.35 2.80 9.07
C LEU A 110 5.12 2.40 8.28
N LEU A 111 4.25 3.35 7.99
CA LEU A 111 3.04 3.06 7.24
C LEU A 111 3.38 2.59 5.83
N GLU A 112 4.36 3.22 5.20
CA GLU A 112 4.77 2.82 3.86
C GLU A 112 5.33 1.40 3.85
N ALA A 113 6.10 1.05 4.87
CA ALA A 113 6.66 -0.28 4.96
C ALA A 113 5.57 -1.33 5.13
N VAL A 114 4.58 -1.04 5.95
CA VAL A 114 3.47 -1.97 6.15
C VAL A 114 2.66 -2.11 4.86
N HIS A 115 2.39 -0.99 4.20
CA HIS A 115 1.63 -1.02 2.96
C HIS A 115 2.36 -1.86 1.91
N ALA A 116 3.67 -1.69 1.81
CA ALA A 116 4.47 -2.46 0.87
C ALA A 116 4.41 -3.96 1.19
N GLU A 117 4.40 -4.28 2.48
CA GLU A 117 4.32 -5.69 2.88
C GLU A 117 2.96 -6.29 2.50
N LEU A 118 1.89 -5.52 2.70
CA LEU A 118 0.57 -5.98 2.29
C LEU A 118 0.51 -6.20 0.78
N ALA A 119 1.13 -5.31 0.02
CA ALA A 119 1.16 -5.46 -1.43
C ALA A 119 1.93 -6.70 -1.86
N ARG A 120 3.06 -6.99 -1.20
CA ARG A 120 3.83 -8.18 -1.51
C ARG A 120 3.04 -9.44 -1.19
N LYS A 121 2.32 -9.42 -0.06
CA LYS A 121 1.51 -10.56 0.32
C LYS A 121 0.39 -10.79 -0.66
N TYR A 122 -0.27 -9.71 -1.09
CA TYR A 122 -1.34 -9.79 -2.07
C TYR A 122 -0.82 -10.41 -3.38
N GLU A 123 0.30 -9.90 -3.84
CA GLU A 123 0.88 -10.37 -5.09
C GLU A 123 1.24 -11.84 -5.02
N ARG A 124 1.83 -12.24 -3.90
CA ARG A 124 2.20 -13.63 -3.71
C ARG A 124 0.97 -14.54 -3.70
N GLU A 125 -0.07 -14.13 -2.97
CA GLU A 125 -1.28 -14.93 -2.89
C GLU A 125 -1.98 -15.03 -4.23
N ARG A 126 -2.01 -13.92 -4.96
CA ARG A 126 -2.63 -13.91 -6.28
C ARG A 126 -1.90 -14.82 -7.23
N ASN A 127 -0.57 -14.74 -7.22
CA ASN A 127 0.22 -15.57 -8.11
C ASN A 127 0.12 -17.04 -7.74
N ASN A 128 0.05 -17.34 -6.45
CA ASN A 128 -0.13 -18.71 -6.03
C ASN A 128 -1.48 -19.25 -6.47
N ALA A 129 -2.51 -18.44 -6.38
CA ALA A 129 -3.83 -18.86 -6.82
C ALA A 129 -3.86 -19.13 -8.32
N ALA A 130 -3.10 -18.36 -9.08
CA ALA A 130 -3.08 -18.48 -10.53
C ALA A 130 -2.19 -19.61 -11.03
N THR A 131 -1.33 -20.15 -10.16
CA THR A 131 -0.37 -21.15 -10.59
C THR A 131 -0.99 -22.38 -11.24
N PRO A 132 -2.07 -22.96 -10.67
CA PRO A 132 -2.68 -24.12 -11.35
C PRO A 132 -3.16 -23.80 -12.76
N PHE A 133 -3.72 -22.62 -12.95
CA PHE A 133 -4.19 -22.22 -14.27
C PHE A 133 -3.02 -22.10 -15.24
N ARG A 134 -1.93 -21.45 -14.81
CA ARG A 134 -0.76 -21.30 -15.65
C ARG A 134 -0.15 -22.65 -15.99
N ASN A 135 -0.10 -23.54 -15.03
CA ASN A 135 0.45 -24.87 -15.28
C ASN A 135 -0.38 -25.65 -16.27
N ALA A 136 -1.68 -25.52 -16.17
CA ALA A 136 -2.55 -26.18 -17.14
C ALA A 136 -2.34 -25.62 -18.53
N GLN A 137 -2.07 -24.33 -18.64
CA GLN A 137 -1.81 -23.73 -19.93
C GLN A 137 -0.50 -24.23 -20.53
N LYS A 138 0.49 -24.44 -19.70
CA LYS A 138 1.79 -24.83 -20.19
C LYS A 138 1.95 -26.32 -20.33
N GLY A 139 1.38 -27.07 -19.49
CA GLY A 139 1.68 -28.44 -19.38
C GLY A 139 1.06 -29.29 -20.35
N ILE A 140 0.24 -28.79 -21.10
CA ILE A 140 -0.37 -29.64 -21.92
C ILE A 140 0.20 -29.83 -23.03
#